data_4582cdaf18b1704c71805a19db540d57
#
_entry.id   4582cdaf18b1704c71805a19db540d57
#
_cell.length_a   1.000
_cell.length_b   1.000
_cell.length_c   1.000
_cell.angle_alpha   90.00
_cell.angle_beta   90.00
_cell.angle_gamma   90.00
#
_symmetry.space_group_name_H-M   'P 1'
#
loop_
_entity.id
_entity.type
_entity.pdbx_description
1 polymer ?
#
loop_
_entity_poly.entity_id
_entity_poly.type
_entity_poly.pdbx_seq_one_letter_code
_entity_poly.pdbx_strand_id
1 'polypeptide(L)'
;MRQVLWPDQHKNIFIMKNSILKGISLGCTCLIFACNEKKAEPAEVTVDKEQVKNEIQAKENAFAEVYNSGELKSIGYYADDATSYFQNRPPLVGKEAIVKFLKDDVVSSSDRISFNTNEVFVSNDGNLVVEIGSFKVVDSVNAPLNTGNYMTLFEKRNGKYVAVRDMSASDRPIQ
;
A
#
# COMPACT_ATOMS: atom_id res chain seq x y z
N MET A 1 -9.45 -13.36 -30.84
CA MET A 1 -9.97 -13.47 -29.46
C MET A 1 -9.58 -14.85 -28.91
N ARG A 2 -8.64 -14.93 -27.99
CA ARG A 2 -8.29 -16.17 -27.27
C ARG A 2 -8.87 -16.06 -25.86
N GLN A 3 -9.81 -16.95 -25.53
CA GLN A 3 -10.34 -17.08 -24.17
C GLN A 3 -9.28 -17.78 -23.30
N VAL A 4 -8.94 -17.17 -22.17
CA VAL A 4 -8.10 -17.77 -21.15
C VAL A 4 -9.00 -18.55 -20.20
N LEU A 5 -8.92 -19.89 -20.26
CA LEU A 5 -9.62 -20.80 -19.35
C LEU A 5 -8.81 -20.93 -18.05
N TRP A 6 -9.45 -20.64 -16.91
CA TRP A 6 -8.92 -20.90 -15.58
C TRP A 6 -9.17 -22.36 -15.20
N PRO A 7 -8.23 -23.08 -14.59
CA PRO A 7 -8.46 -24.44 -14.12
C PRO A 7 -9.29 -24.47 -12.83
N ASP A 8 -10.26 -25.36 -12.85
CA ASP A 8 -11.22 -25.67 -11.79
C ASP A 8 -10.53 -26.31 -10.58
N GLN A 9 -10.72 -25.73 -9.39
CA GLN A 9 -10.15 -26.24 -8.12
C GLN A 9 -11.11 -27.31 -7.55
N HIS A 10 -10.76 -28.57 -7.73
CA HIS A 10 -11.48 -29.71 -7.15
C HIS A 10 -11.47 -29.66 -5.61
N LYS A 11 -12.67 -29.59 -5.05
CA LYS A 11 -12.95 -29.80 -3.63
C LYS A 11 -12.71 -31.26 -3.24
N ASN A 12 -11.69 -31.53 -2.44
CA ASN A 12 -11.54 -32.83 -1.76
C ASN A 12 -12.42 -32.86 -0.52
N ILE A 13 -13.54 -33.56 -0.60
CA ILE A 13 -14.39 -33.88 0.55
C ILE A 13 -13.82 -35.16 1.21
N PHE A 14 -13.30 -35.03 2.41
CA PHE A 14 -12.83 -36.16 3.23
C PHE A 14 -14.03 -36.73 4.00
N ILE A 15 -14.51 -37.91 3.58
CA ILE A 15 -15.57 -38.66 4.28
C ILE A 15 -14.90 -39.54 5.34
N MET A 16 -15.09 -39.19 6.62
CA MET A 16 -14.71 -40.07 7.73
C MET A 16 -15.80 -41.13 7.97
N LYS A 17 -15.44 -42.40 7.80
CA LYS A 17 -16.28 -43.55 8.13
C LYS A 17 -16.32 -43.75 9.67
N ASN A 18 -17.55 -43.73 10.20
CA ASN A 18 -17.84 -44.11 11.58
C ASN A 18 -17.70 -45.64 11.75
N SER A 19 -16.81 -46.07 12.66
CA SER A 19 -16.83 -47.42 13.18
C SER A 19 -17.43 -47.41 14.60
N ILE A 20 -18.58 -48.08 14.70
CA ILE A 20 -19.32 -48.29 15.95
C ILE A 20 -18.66 -49.50 16.65
N LEU A 21 -18.13 -49.32 17.85
CA LEU A 21 -17.82 -50.42 18.74
C LEU A 21 -18.55 -50.27 20.08
N LYS A 22 -19.43 -51.22 20.36
CA LYS A 22 -20.22 -51.35 21.59
C LYS A 22 -19.31 -51.87 22.70
N GLY A 23 -19.27 -51.18 23.85
CA GLY A 23 -18.66 -51.66 25.08
C GLY A 23 -19.35 -51.06 26.28
N ILE A 24 -19.81 -51.94 27.14
CA ILE A 24 -20.73 -51.79 28.28
C ILE A 24 -20.00 -51.24 29.52
N SER A 25 -20.75 -50.38 30.27
CA SER A 25 -20.83 -50.29 31.75
C SER A 25 -19.68 -49.69 32.57
N LEU A 26 -19.94 -48.72 33.31
CA LEU A 26 -19.98 -48.58 34.78
C LEU A 26 -19.82 -47.12 35.17
N GLY A 27 -20.74 -46.66 36.00
CA GLY A 27 -20.89 -45.25 36.38
C GLY A 27 -19.66 -44.65 37.09
N CYS A 28 -19.36 -43.47 36.67
CA CYS A 28 -18.65 -42.50 37.47
C CYS A 28 -19.24 -41.11 37.13
N THR A 29 -20.03 -40.58 38.10
CA THR A 29 -20.64 -39.24 37.99
C THR A 29 -19.54 -38.21 38.17
N CYS A 30 -18.82 -37.92 37.10
CA CYS A 30 -17.93 -36.76 37.06
C CYS A 30 -18.77 -35.51 36.65
N LEU A 31 -18.96 -34.64 37.61
CA LEU A 31 -19.44 -33.30 37.37
C LEU A 31 -18.44 -32.57 36.44
N ILE A 32 -18.69 -32.61 35.15
CA ILE A 32 -17.94 -31.81 34.19
C ILE A 32 -18.45 -30.36 34.36
N PHE A 33 -17.71 -29.55 35.14
CA PHE A 33 -17.77 -28.11 34.97
C PHE A 33 -17.28 -27.82 33.55
N ALA A 34 -18.20 -27.70 32.62
CA ALA A 34 -17.93 -27.12 31.33
C ALA A 34 -17.61 -25.64 31.57
N CYS A 35 -16.32 -25.33 31.78
CA CYS A 35 -15.84 -23.98 31.60
C CYS A 35 -16.09 -23.64 30.12
N ASN A 36 -17.17 -22.92 29.90
CA ASN A 36 -17.45 -22.29 28.63
C ASN A 36 -16.47 -21.11 28.51
N GLU A 37 -15.22 -21.39 28.18
CA GLU A 37 -14.28 -20.37 27.77
C GLU A 37 -14.86 -19.77 26.47
N LYS A 38 -15.58 -18.67 26.61
CA LYS A 38 -15.85 -17.79 25.49
C LYS A 38 -14.48 -17.41 24.94
N LYS A 39 -14.11 -18.05 23.84
CA LYS A 39 -12.97 -17.65 23.03
C LYS A 39 -13.21 -16.15 22.75
N ALA A 40 -12.42 -15.29 23.39
CA ALA A 40 -12.50 -13.86 23.12
C ALA A 40 -12.24 -13.70 21.62
N GLU A 41 -13.24 -13.23 20.88
CA GLU A 41 -13.00 -12.80 19.50
C GLU A 41 -11.86 -11.77 19.55
N PRO A 42 -10.86 -11.89 18.66
CA PRO A 42 -9.83 -10.87 18.58
C PRO A 42 -10.51 -9.52 18.42
N ALA A 43 -10.17 -8.55 19.27
CA ALA A 43 -10.69 -7.20 19.15
C ALA A 43 -10.44 -6.73 17.70
N GLU A 44 -11.50 -6.40 16.99
CA GLU A 44 -11.44 -5.88 15.64
C GLU A 44 -10.64 -4.58 15.71
N VAL A 45 -9.43 -4.60 15.16
CA VAL A 45 -8.58 -3.40 15.10
C VAL A 45 -9.25 -2.46 14.10
N THR A 46 -10.03 -1.52 14.59
CA THR A 46 -10.63 -0.48 13.75
C THR A 46 -9.52 0.48 13.32
N VAL A 47 -9.15 0.40 12.06
CA VAL A 47 -8.16 1.33 11.48
C VAL A 47 -8.80 2.70 11.29
N ASP A 48 -8.23 3.73 11.91
CA ASP A 48 -8.64 5.11 11.71
C ASP A 48 -8.13 5.61 10.35
N LYS A 49 -9.04 5.64 9.37
CA LYS A 49 -8.71 6.04 7.99
C LYS A 49 -8.29 7.51 7.89
N GLU A 50 -8.85 8.40 8.69
CA GLU A 50 -8.48 9.82 8.69
C GLU A 50 -7.07 10.01 9.26
N GLN A 51 -6.74 9.29 10.32
CA GLN A 51 -5.37 9.28 10.84
C GLN A 51 -4.38 8.78 9.79
N VAL A 52 -4.69 7.68 9.10
CA VAL A 52 -3.85 7.14 8.02
C VAL A 52 -3.71 8.14 6.89
N LYS A 53 -4.80 8.77 6.44
CA LYS A 53 -4.76 9.80 5.39
C LYS A 53 -3.83 10.96 5.77
N ASN A 54 -3.91 11.44 7.00
CA ASN A 54 -3.05 12.50 7.50
C ASN A 54 -1.57 12.07 7.56
N GLU A 55 -1.29 10.82 7.92
CA GLU A 55 0.08 10.25 7.91
C GLU A 55 0.64 10.18 6.49
N ILE A 56 -0.18 9.76 5.51
CA ILE A 56 0.23 9.71 4.10
C ILE A 56 0.46 11.12 3.56
N GLN A 57 -0.45 12.08 3.78
CA GLN A 57 -0.25 13.47 3.36
C GLN A 57 1.03 14.07 3.97
N ALA A 58 1.36 13.75 5.21
CA ALA A 58 2.60 14.21 5.83
C ALA A 58 3.84 13.63 5.12
N LYS A 59 3.77 12.39 4.62
CA LYS A 59 4.84 11.78 3.81
C LYS A 59 5.00 12.47 2.45
N GLU A 60 3.90 12.80 1.79
CA GLU A 60 3.90 13.55 0.54
C GLU A 60 4.53 14.94 0.72
N ASN A 61 4.18 15.62 1.81
CA ASN A 61 4.77 16.92 2.14
C ASN A 61 6.28 16.81 2.39
N ALA A 62 6.74 15.80 3.15
CA ALA A 62 8.15 15.57 3.41
C ALA A 62 8.91 15.19 2.12
N PHE A 63 8.30 14.42 1.22
CA PHE A 63 8.87 14.14 -0.08
C PHE A 63 9.02 15.41 -0.92
N ALA A 64 7.97 16.24 -1.02
CA ALA A 64 8.01 17.50 -1.73
C ALA A 64 9.08 18.47 -1.18
N GLU A 65 9.23 18.54 0.15
CA GLU A 65 10.25 19.36 0.79
C GLU A 65 11.66 18.92 0.38
N VAL A 66 11.96 17.62 0.48
CA VAL A 66 13.27 17.06 0.11
C VAL A 66 13.53 17.23 -1.40
N TYR A 67 12.51 17.00 -2.25
CA TYR A 67 12.62 17.18 -3.69
C TYR A 67 12.91 18.64 -4.04
N ASN A 68 12.15 19.58 -3.51
CA ASN A 68 12.27 21.00 -3.78
C ASN A 68 13.57 21.61 -3.22
N SER A 69 14.18 21.01 -2.19
CA SER A 69 15.49 21.44 -1.67
C SER A 69 16.67 20.93 -2.50
N GLY A 70 16.46 19.94 -3.37
CA GLY A 70 17.50 19.24 -4.12
C GLY A 70 18.32 18.23 -3.29
N GLU A 71 18.00 18.03 -2.01
CA GLU A 71 18.72 17.14 -1.08
C GLU A 71 18.20 15.69 -1.12
N LEU A 72 18.06 15.12 -2.30
CA LEU A 72 17.42 13.83 -2.54
C LEU A 72 18.08 12.61 -1.87
N LYS A 73 19.24 12.78 -1.22
CA LYS A 73 19.91 11.70 -0.49
C LYS A 73 19.09 11.19 0.71
N SER A 74 18.19 12.02 1.24
CA SER A 74 17.39 11.73 2.43
C SER A 74 15.97 11.26 2.13
N ILE A 75 15.62 10.97 0.87
CA ILE A 75 14.28 10.47 0.55
C ILE A 75 14.03 9.11 1.23
N GLY A 76 13.32 9.16 2.36
CA GLY A 76 12.83 7.99 3.10
C GLY A 76 11.47 7.45 2.60
N TYR A 77 11.01 7.92 1.45
CA TYR A 77 9.69 7.64 0.90
C TYR A 77 9.57 6.23 0.34
N TYR A 78 10.58 5.79 -0.43
CA TYR A 78 10.56 4.53 -1.15
C TYR A 78 11.17 3.37 -0.35
N ALA A 79 10.54 2.19 -0.49
CA ALA A 79 11.15 0.92 -0.13
C ALA A 79 12.31 0.57 -1.08
N ASP A 80 13.27 -0.25 -0.63
CA ASP A 80 14.42 -0.62 -1.46
C ASP A 80 14.01 -1.41 -2.72
N ASP A 81 12.91 -2.18 -2.65
CA ASP A 81 12.30 -2.96 -3.74
C ASP A 81 11.14 -2.21 -4.45
N ALA A 82 11.04 -0.91 -4.28
CA ALA A 82 10.02 -0.09 -4.92
C ALA A 82 10.12 -0.13 -6.44
N THR A 83 8.99 0.04 -7.12
CA THR A 83 8.93 0.25 -8.57
C THR A 83 8.06 1.44 -8.87
N SER A 84 8.58 2.39 -9.65
CA SER A 84 7.88 3.61 -10.05
C SER A 84 7.58 3.59 -11.55
N TYR A 85 6.36 4.00 -11.92
CA TYR A 85 5.83 3.98 -13.27
C TYR A 85 5.56 5.41 -13.73
N PHE A 86 6.50 5.99 -14.43
CA PHE A 86 6.34 7.31 -15.05
C PHE A 86 5.84 7.18 -16.48
N GLN A 87 5.10 8.20 -16.92
CA GLN A 87 4.59 8.25 -18.28
C GLN A 87 5.70 8.17 -19.33
N ASN A 88 5.44 7.47 -20.43
CA ASN A 88 6.30 7.36 -21.61
C ASN A 88 7.71 6.78 -21.37
N ARG A 89 7.88 5.91 -20.38
CA ARG A 89 9.13 5.24 -20.08
C ARG A 89 8.93 3.86 -19.45
N PRO A 90 9.96 2.97 -19.56
CA PRO A 90 9.97 1.73 -18.79
C PRO A 90 9.93 1.98 -17.28
N PRO A 91 9.40 1.03 -16.50
CA PRO A 91 9.39 1.12 -15.04
C PRO A 91 10.79 1.31 -14.45
N LEU A 92 10.92 2.14 -13.43
CA LEU A 92 12.14 2.28 -12.65
C LEU A 92 12.08 1.29 -11.49
N VAL A 93 12.94 0.29 -11.49
CA VAL A 93 12.95 -0.80 -10.51
C VAL A 93 14.05 -0.57 -9.48
N GLY A 94 13.67 -0.56 -8.21
CA GLY A 94 14.55 -0.31 -7.06
C GLY A 94 14.70 1.16 -6.73
N LYS A 95 14.80 1.44 -5.41
CA LYS A 95 14.94 2.79 -4.87
C LYS A 95 16.09 3.58 -5.49
N GLU A 96 17.22 2.94 -5.74
CA GLU A 96 18.40 3.62 -6.33
C GLU A 96 18.11 4.19 -7.72
N ALA A 97 17.42 3.41 -8.58
CA ALA A 97 17.05 3.86 -9.91
C ALA A 97 16.05 5.02 -9.87
N ILE A 98 15.07 4.95 -8.95
CA ILE A 98 14.08 6.00 -8.74
C ILE A 98 14.77 7.29 -8.26
N VAL A 99 15.59 7.20 -7.21
CA VAL A 99 16.31 8.37 -6.65
C VAL A 99 17.26 8.99 -7.66
N LYS A 100 17.93 8.17 -8.46
CA LYS A 100 18.80 8.69 -9.55
C LYS A 100 17.99 9.52 -10.55
N PHE A 101 16.85 8.98 -10.99
CA PHE A 101 15.95 9.68 -11.92
C PHE A 101 15.47 11.01 -11.36
N LEU A 102 14.98 11.01 -10.09
CA LEU A 102 14.51 12.23 -9.44
C LEU A 102 15.62 13.28 -9.29
N LYS A 103 16.87 12.87 -9.05
CA LYS A 103 18.01 13.78 -9.01
C LYS A 103 18.30 14.44 -10.36
N ASP A 104 18.29 13.63 -11.42
CA ASP A 104 18.53 14.12 -12.78
C ASP A 104 17.44 15.14 -13.17
N ASP A 105 16.20 14.95 -12.71
CA ASP A 105 15.07 15.85 -12.91
C ASP A 105 15.23 17.17 -12.14
N VAL A 106 15.56 17.11 -10.85
CA VAL A 106 15.75 18.29 -9.98
C VAL A 106 16.90 19.19 -10.46
N VAL A 107 18.01 18.59 -10.89
CA VAL A 107 19.16 19.37 -11.40
C VAL A 107 18.83 20.11 -12.68
N SER A 108 17.88 19.61 -13.45
CA SER A 108 17.46 20.20 -14.73
C SER A 108 16.43 21.31 -14.62
N SER A 109 15.78 21.48 -13.45
CA SER A 109 14.70 22.46 -13.26
C SER A 109 14.80 23.17 -11.91
N SER A 110 14.33 24.44 -11.86
CA SER A 110 14.10 25.21 -10.64
C SER A 110 12.63 25.11 -10.18
N ASP A 111 11.91 24.16 -10.72
CA ASP A 111 10.48 24.00 -10.51
C ASP A 111 10.21 23.38 -9.12
N ARG A 112 9.07 23.72 -8.55
CA ARG A 112 8.63 23.21 -7.27
C ARG A 112 7.40 22.34 -7.42
N ILE A 113 7.41 21.19 -6.78
CA ILE A 113 6.29 20.26 -6.75
C ILE A 113 5.57 20.31 -5.40
N SER A 114 4.27 20.09 -5.44
CA SER A 114 3.43 19.86 -4.26
C SER A 114 2.44 18.75 -4.54
N PHE A 115 2.03 18.04 -3.49
CA PHE A 115 1.13 16.90 -3.55
C PHE A 115 -0.08 17.13 -2.64
N ASN A 116 -1.22 16.58 -3.05
CA ASN A 116 -2.43 16.54 -2.23
C ASN A 116 -3.02 15.15 -2.26
N THR A 117 -3.12 14.53 -1.08
CA THR A 117 -3.79 13.25 -0.88
C THR A 117 -5.29 13.42 -0.96
N ASN A 118 -5.91 13.02 -2.07
CA ASN A 118 -7.35 13.14 -2.25
C ASN A 118 -8.08 12.05 -1.46
N GLU A 119 -7.64 10.79 -1.58
CA GLU A 119 -8.31 9.64 -1.02
C GLU A 119 -7.31 8.55 -0.62
N VAL A 120 -7.67 7.76 0.41
CA VAL A 120 -6.91 6.57 0.81
C VAL A 120 -7.84 5.37 0.99
N PHE A 121 -7.40 4.21 0.51
CA PHE A 121 -8.00 2.90 0.77
C PHE A 121 -7.06 2.09 1.65
N VAL A 122 -7.52 1.74 2.83
CA VAL A 122 -6.70 1.08 3.85
C VAL A 122 -7.17 -0.35 4.04
N SER A 123 -6.24 -1.31 4.07
CA SER A 123 -6.56 -2.70 4.41
C SER A 123 -7.07 -2.84 5.85
N ASN A 124 -7.84 -3.88 6.15
CA ASN A 124 -8.44 -4.09 7.46
C ASN A 124 -7.43 -4.17 8.60
N ASP A 125 -6.21 -4.63 8.30
CA ASP A 125 -5.10 -4.73 9.26
C ASP A 125 -4.22 -3.46 9.31
N GLY A 126 -4.52 -2.45 8.49
CA GLY A 126 -3.77 -1.21 8.40
C GLY A 126 -2.37 -1.33 7.79
N ASN A 127 -2.03 -2.48 7.17
CA ASN A 127 -0.68 -2.70 6.65
C ASN A 127 -0.48 -2.25 5.20
N LEU A 128 -1.57 -2.13 4.43
CA LEU A 128 -1.56 -1.66 3.05
C LEU A 128 -2.42 -0.42 2.91
N VAL A 129 -1.92 0.56 2.17
CA VAL A 129 -2.66 1.78 1.82
C VAL A 129 -2.49 2.03 0.33
N VAL A 130 -3.61 2.17 -0.39
CA VAL A 130 -3.61 2.77 -1.72
C VAL A 130 -4.01 4.22 -1.55
N GLU A 131 -3.14 5.11 -1.97
CA GLU A 131 -3.39 6.54 -2.07
C GLU A 131 -3.77 6.92 -3.49
N ILE A 132 -4.73 7.82 -3.62
CA ILE A 132 -5.01 8.57 -4.84
C ILE A 132 -4.82 10.04 -4.54
N GLY A 133 -3.97 10.69 -5.30
CA GLY A 133 -3.63 12.08 -5.09
C GLY A 133 -3.49 12.88 -6.38
N SER A 134 -3.25 14.16 -6.22
CA SER A 134 -2.96 15.10 -7.30
C SER A 134 -1.67 15.85 -7.01
N PHE A 135 -0.92 16.17 -8.04
CA PHE A 135 0.28 16.99 -7.94
C PHE A 135 0.16 18.29 -8.73
N LYS A 136 0.92 19.28 -8.30
CA LYS A 136 1.08 20.54 -8.99
C LYS A 136 2.55 20.91 -9.06
N VAL A 137 3.02 21.32 -10.22
CA VAL A 137 4.36 21.86 -10.46
C VAL A 137 4.23 23.34 -10.83
N VAL A 138 5.05 24.18 -10.19
CA VAL A 138 5.13 25.61 -10.46
C VAL A 138 6.57 26.03 -10.69
N ASP A 139 6.79 27.09 -11.46
CA ASP A 139 8.11 27.70 -11.63
C ASP A 139 8.55 28.55 -10.43
N SER A 140 9.70 29.17 -10.53
CA SER A 140 10.29 30.02 -9.49
C SER A 140 9.47 31.26 -9.11
N VAL A 141 8.54 31.69 -9.98
CA VAL A 141 7.62 32.82 -9.76
C VAL A 141 6.19 32.37 -9.43
N ASN A 142 6.00 31.08 -9.12
CA ASN A 142 4.72 30.41 -8.82
C ASN A 142 3.74 30.33 -10.01
N ALA A 143 4.18 30.51 -11.26
CA ALA A 143 3.34 30.24 -12.39
C ALA A 143 3.13 28.73 -12.58
N PRO A 144 1.90 28.25 -12.86
CA PRO A 144 1.63 26.83 -13.03
C PRO A 144 2.29 26.27 -14.29
N LEU A 145 3.07 25.21 -14.13
CA LEU A 145 3.75 24.53 -15.23
C LEU A 145 3.08 23.20 -15.60
N ASN A 146 2.65 22.43 -14.59
CA ASN A 146 2.06 21.13 -14.80
C ASN A 146 1.14 20.76 -13.63
N THR A 147 0.15 19.93 -13.93
CA THR A 147 -0.68 19.24 -12.95
C THR A 147 -0.82 17.78 -13.38
N GLY A 148 -1.32 16.95 -12.48
CA GLY A 148 -1.62 15.57 -12.78
C GLY A 148 -2.12 14.83 -11.57
N ASN A 149 -2.31 13.54 -11.77
CA ASN A 149 -2.78 12.64 -10.73
C ASN A 149 -1.74 11.53 -10.50
N TYR A 150 -1.77 10.96 -9.31
CA TYR A 150 -0.91 9.84 -8.99
C TYR A 150 -1.65 8.81 -8.12
N MET A 151 -1.14 7.60 -8.13
CA MET A 151 -1.55 6.52 -7.26
C MET A 151 -0.31 5.90 -6.65
N THR A 152 -0.31 5.73 -5.32
CA THR A 152 0.78 5.10 -4.58
C THR A 152 0.26 3.95 -3.72
N LEU A 153 0.90 2.79 -3.82
CA LEU A 153 0.72 1.70 -2.89
C LEU A 153 1.80 1.79 -1.81
N PHE A 154 1.37 1.98 -0.59
CA PHE A 154 2.22 1.91 0.61
C PHE A 154 2.06 0.58 1.31
N GLU A 155 3.17 0.10 1.86
CA GLU A 155 3.22 -1.04 2.77
C GLU A 155 3.81 -0.59 4.11
N LYS A 156 3.26 -1.07 5.22
CA LYS A 156 3.78 -0.79 6.55
C LYS A 156 4.93 -1.72 6.87
N ARG A 157 6.15 -1.21 6.81
CA ARG A 157 7.39 -1.94 7.14
C ARG A 157 8.04 -1.32 8.37
N ASN A 158 8.31 -2.14 9.39
CA ASN A 158 8.89 -1.67 10.66
C ASN A 158 8.08 -0.52 11.29
N GLY A 159 6.74 -0.60 11.22
CA GLY A 159 5.82 0.39 11.79
C GLY A 159 5.68 1.69 11.00
N LYS A 160 6.32 1.83 9.82
CA LYS A 160 6.25 3.01 8.96
C LYS A 160 5.74 2.63 7.57
N TYR A 161 4.89 3.46 6.99
CA TYR A 161 4.51 3.30 5.59
C TYR A 161 5.68 3.68 4.68
N VAL A 162 5.95 2.85 3.68
CA VAL A 162 6.92 3.10 2.60
C VAL A 162 6.25 2.79 1.26
N ALA A 163 6.50 3.61 0.25
CA ALA A 163 5.97 3.40 -1.09
C ALA A 163 6.66 2.19 -1.73
N VAL A 164 5.87 1.21 -2.15
CA VAL A 164 6.35 0.01 -2.84
C VAL A 164 6.04 0.05 -4.33
N ARG A 165 4.95 0.72 -4.72
CA ARG A 165 4.58 0.99 -6.13
C ARG A 165 3.98 2.37 -6.21
N ASP A 166 4.36 3.12 -7.22
CA ASP A 166 3.71 4.37 -7.56
C ASP A 166 3.58 4.54 -9.08
N MET A 167 2.62 5.31 -9.47
CA MET A 167 2.43 5.71 -10.85
C MET A 167 1.87 7.13 -10.92
N SER A 168 2.26 7.88 -11.93
CA SER A 168 1.76 9.21 -12.17
C SER A 168 1.36 9.44 -13.62
N ALA A 169 0.36 10.29 -13.80
CA ALA A 169 -0.11 10.75 -15.10
C ALA A 169 -0.20 12.29 -15.11
N SER A 170 0.45 12.90 -16.10
CA SER A 170 0.41 14.33 -16.31
C SER A 170 -0.86 14.73 -17.07
N ASP A 171 -1.41 15.91 -16.75
CA ASP A 171 -2.53 16.52 -17.51
C ASP A 171 -2.04 17.21 -18.80
N ARG A 172 -0.72 17.26 -19.04
CA ARG A 172 -0.18 17.79 -20.29
C ARG A 172 -0.54 16.88 -21.46
N PRO A 173 -0.89 17.44 -22.62
CA PRO A 173 -1.09 16.67 -23.84
C PRO A 173 0.15 15.84 -24.17
N ILE A 174 -0.07 14.62 -24.65
CA ILE A 174 1.00 13.78 -25.21
C ILE A 174 1.48 14.46 -26.49
N GLN A 175 2.76 14.81 -26.55
CA GLN A 175 3.40 15.37 -27.74
C GLN A 175 3.89 14.25 -28.64
#